data_e0c23a222db048f911822d6dd9b837a9
#
_entry.id   e0c23a222db048f911822d6dd9b837a9
#
_cell.length_a   1.000
_cell.length_b   1.000
_cell.length_c   1.000
_cell.angle_alpha   90.00
_cell.angle_beta   90.00
_cell.angle_gamma   90.00
#
_symmetry.space_group_name_H-M   'P 1'
#
loop_
_entity.id
_entity.type
_entity.pdbx_description
1 polymer ?
#
loop_
_entity_poly.entity_id
_entity_poly.type
_entity_poly.pdbx_seq_one_letter_code
_entity_poly.pdbx_strand_id
1 'polypeptide(L)'
;MPDIEIESAAVQANGHLKQMNGDCVKDDTAALRDWNPSKLIKALYEVSYEPKVQTKRNRFLNMEGHVEVPSNDTNNPAELNQEWKQIYIRTKEGRVQTFATHYAGETPVTDILLSGADVDANREERTLSIHGGRERVKLFFRVPSNVFDKWRQAFLSHCASSQIDAYVKPTARAFQHLTERVVVLEFGSSSIRGGILTQEPSLPQSFFPAIAVRTDDGRIVVGEEAYDPQVRSRGDFVKPIESTDPSVERYTMDKDIVRACINRVIKDLKIDPKKYKAFFPSTSKNSNVPTVLVGELLTIALNDARFQGAAITRQPQLILYSYDIATGVVVDIGDRLNIVPVIDGYVVDSAICSLPYGGTQIRESLRSLLCANNKGLYSFRSPIEQLILRYVMEQTTYVPEDYEKEKQNENKEKFISLDGFDLPTSVPTRFNIDSSRFTCTEGLFQPKKWGLDTKGLPQLIHEAVQQCPIDSRRLLYRNIYLAGGASIMPGLAEKLEHELAKIVPNTIHAQVHISPWRYNAAYLGAQILTSAATFPDSCVTPGKLGVFLTNLNSASF
;
A
#
# COMPACT_ATOMS: atom_id res chain seq x y z
N MET A 1 18.07 -24.82 0.84
CA MET A 1 17.44 -25.44 -0.33
C MET A 1 16.05 -24.84 -0.70
N PRO A 2 15.69 -23.61 -0.30
CA PRO A 2 14.51 -22.92 -0.84
C PRO A 2 14.78 -22.10 -2.11
N ASP A 3 16.05 -21.80 -2.41
CA ASP A 3 16.40 -20.92 -3.54
C ASP A 3 16.17 -21.54 -4.93
N ILE A 4 16.18 -22.86 -5.03
CA ILE A 4 16.04 -23.59 -6.31
C ILE A 4 14.58 -23.57 -6.81
N GLU A 5 13.58 -23.60 -5.92
CA GLU A 5 12.16 -23.57 -6.31
C GLU A 5 11.69 -22.18 -6.74
N ILE A 6 12.27 -21.12 -6.15
CA ILE A 6 11.95 -19.73 -6.51
C ILE A 6 12.56 -19.36 -7.87
N GLU A 7 13.78 -19.85 -8.17
CA GLU A 7 14.39 -19.64 -9.49
C GLU A 7 13.61 -20.33 -10.61
N SER A 8 13.09 -21.54 -10.38
CA SER A 8 12.31 -22.27 -11.39
C SER A 8 10.98 -21.59 -11.72
N ALA A 9 10.29 -21.05 -10.71
CA ALA A 9 9.05 -20.31 -10.89
C ALA A 9 9.27 -18.97 -11.63
N ALA A 10 10.38 -18.29 -11.33
CA ALA A 10 10.75 -17.05 -12.00
C ALA A 10 11.14 -17.27 -13.48
N VAL A 11 11.82 -18.38 -13.78
CA VAL A 11 12.18 -18.75 -15.16
C VAL A 11 10.95 -19.16 -15.97
N GLN A 12 9.99 -19.86 -15.36
CA GLN A 12 8.73 -20.20 -16.03
C GLN A 12 7.84 -18.97 -16.27
N ALA A 13 7.77 -18.04 -15.30
CA ALA A 13 7.06 -16.78 -15.47
C ALA A 13 7.64 -15.94 -16.62
N ASN A 14 8.97 -15.89 -16.75
CA ASN A 14 9.64 -15.21 -17.87
C ASN A 14 9.46 -15.95 -19.21
N GLY A 15 9.38 -17.27 -19.21
CA GLY A 15 9.08 -18.07 -20.40
C GLY A 15 7.67 -17.80 -20.91
N HIS A 16 6.69 -17.72 -20.03
CA HIS A 16 5.29 -17.41 -20.37
C HIS A 16 5.11 -15.96 -20.81
N LEU A 17 5.78 -15.01 -20.16
CA LEU A 17 5.81 -13.61 -20.60
C LEU A 17 6.47 -13.45 -21.98
N LYS A 18 7.51 -14.25 -22.31
CA LYS A 18 8.12 -14.26 -23.65
C LYS A 18 7.25 -14.94 -24.70
N GLN A 19 6.51 -16.00 -24.37
CA GLN A 19 5.59 -16.64 -25.31
C GLN A 19 4.36 -15.79 -25.62
N MET A 20 3.86 -15.00 -24.65
CA MET A 20 2.77 -14.03 -24.88
C MET A 20 3.22 -12.83 -25.73
N ASN A 21 4.53 -12.58 -25.85
CA ASN A 21 5.09 -11.49 -26.67
C ASN A 21 5.26 -11.82 -28.15
N GLY A 22 4.90 -13.02 -28.59
CA GLY A 22 5.17 -13.49 -29.97
C GLY A 22 4.06 -13.24 -30.99
N ASP A 23 2.88 -12.75 -30.58
CA ASP A 23 1.79 -12.50 -31.52
C ASP A 23 1.92 -11.12 -32.17
N CYS A 24 1.89 -11.15 -33.49
CA CYS A 24 1.99 -10.09 -34.45
C CYS A 24 1.40 -8.74 -33.98
N VAL A 25 2.23 -7.84 -33.53
CA VAL A 25 1.87 -6.45 -33.21
C VAL A 25 1.65 -5.73 -34.54
N LYS A 26 0.42 -5.60 -34.99
CA LYS A 26 0.06 -4.48 -35.85
C LYS A 26 0.21 -3.22 -35.03
N ASP A 27 0.95 -2.27 -35.53
CA ASP A 27 1.20 -0.98 -34.88
C ASP A 27 -0.09 -0.13 -34.90
N ASP A 28 -1.03 -0.44 -34.00
CA ASP A 28 -2.34 0.25 -33.88
C ASP A 28 -2.21 1.64 -33.26
N THR A 29 -0.98 2.09 -33.00
CA THR A 29 -0.68 3.46 -32.56
C THR A 29 -1.09 4.53 -33.56
N ALA A 30 -1.30 4.18 -34.84
CA ALA A 30 -1.70 5.11 -35.88
C ALA A 30 -2.99 5.87 -35.56
N ALA A 31 -3.99 5.20 -34.95
CA ALA A 31 -5.29 5.80 -34.63
C ALA A 31 -5.21 6.80 -33.45
N LEU A 32 -4.25 6.61 -32.53
CA LEU A 32 -4.04 7.49 -31.38
C LEU A 32 -2.87 8.46 -31.57
N ARG A 33 -2.27 8.49 -32.75
CA ARG A 33 -1.05 9.27 -33.04
C ARG A 33 -1.19 10.75 -32.68
N ASP A 34 -2.32 11.33 -33.03
CA ASP A 34 -2.56 12.77 -32.82
C ASP A 34 -3.43 13.06 -31.59
N TRP A 35 -3.83 12.03 -30.85
CA TRP A 35 -4.63 12.21 -29.65
C TRP A 35 -3.81 12.74 -28.49
N ASN A 36 -4.30 13.81 -27.84
CA ASN A 36 -3.69 14.37 -26.62
C ASN A 36 -4.42 13.81 -25.38
N PRO A 37 -3.79 12.94 -24.58
CA PRO A 37 -4.41 12.30 -23.42
C PRO A 37 -4.44 13.17 -22.16
N SER A 38 -4.23 14.48 -22.25
CA SER A 38 -4.09 15.38 -21.08
C SER A 38 -5.27 15.29 -20.10
N LYS A 39 -6.50 15.17 -20.58
CA LYS A 39 -7.68 14.98 -19.71
C LYS A 39 -7.64 13.66 -18.98
N LEU A 40 -7.23 12.59 -19.63
CA LEU A 40 -7.10 11.25 -19.02
C LEU A 40 -5.95 11.24 -18.01
N ILE A 41 -4.83 11.84 -18.33
CA ILE A 41 -3.68 11.94 -17.42
C ILE A 41 -4.08 12.76 -16.18
N LYS A 42 -4.79 13.87 -16.36
CA LYS A 42 -5.30 14.65 -15.23
C LYS A 42 -6.18 13.79 -14.31
N ALA A 43 -7.09 13.00 -14.86
CA ALA A 43 -7.94 12.12 -14.06
C ALA A 43 -7.14 11.04 -13.30
N LEU A 44 -6.05 10.51 -13.89
CA LEU A 44 -5.20 9.49 -13.27
C LEU A 44 -4.23 10.05 -12.20
N TYR A 45 -3.77 11.29 -12.37
CA TYR A 45 -2.74 11.91 -11.54
C TYR A 45 -3.26 13.11 -10.73
N GLU A 46 -4.57 13.24 -10.59
CA GLU A 46 -5.15 14.26 -9.71
C GLU A 46 -4.89 13.93 -8.24
N VAL A 47 -4.33 14.91 -7.53
CA VAL A 47 -4.15 14.82 -6.08
C VAL A 47 -5.44 15.26 -5.42
N SER A 48 -6.15 14.33 -4.81
CA SER A 48 -7.39 14.63 -4.09
C SER A 48 -7.21 14.39 -2.60
N TYR A 49 -7.60 15.34 -1.77
CA TYR A 49 -7.72 15.19 -0.31
C TYR A 49 -9.00 14.44 0.08
N GLU A 50 -9.89 14.20 -0.86
CA GLU A 50 -10.97 13.23 -0.69
C GLU A 50 -10.45 11.83 -0.98
N PRO A 51 -10.64 10.87 -0.06
CA PRO A 51 -10.17 9.52 -0.27
C PRO A 51 -10.89 8.86 -1.45
N LYS A 52 -10.13 8.37 -2.43
CA LYS A 52 -10.66 7.66 -3.60
C LYS A 52 -11.44 6.38 -3.24
N VAL A 53 -11.23 5.85 -2.05
CA VAL A 53 -11.84 4.61 -1.57
C VAL A 53 -12.53 4.88 -0.23
N GLN A 54 -13.83 4.69 -0.19
CA GLN A 54 -14.56 4.72 1.08
C GLN A 54 -14.26 3.44 1.84
N THR A 55 -13.50 3.55 2.93
CA THR A 55 -13.14 2.43 3.81
C THR A 55 -14.14 2.22 4.93
N LYS A 56 -15.41 2.53 4.72
CA LYS A 56 -16.45 2.22 5.71
C LYS A 56 -16.66 0.70 5.77
N ARG A 57 -15.77 0.03 6.45
CA ARG A 57 -16.02 -1.32 6.93
C ARG A 57 -16.77 -1.20 8.25
N ASN A 58 -18.01 -1.65 8.25
CA ASN A 58 -18.73 -1.83 9.51
C ASN A 58 -18.25 -3.16 10.14
N ARG A 59 -17.01 -3.14 10.65
CA ARG A 59 -16.37 -4.31 11.28
C ARG A 59 -16.81 -4.51 12.72
N PHE A 60 -17.46 -3.51 13.29
CA PHE A 60 -17.82 -3.52 14.68
C PHE A 60 -19.14 -4.27 14.91
N LEU A 61 -19.07 -5.31 15.71
CA LEU A 61 -20.26 -5.91 16.31
C LEU A 61 -20.62 -5.09 17.54
N ASN A 62 -21.44 -4.05 17.33
CA ASN A 62 -21.91 -3.23 18.45
C ASN A 62 -22.83 -4.06 19.36
N MET A 63 -22.56 -4.00 20.65
CA MET A 63 -23.42 -4.58 21.68
C MET A 63 -23.64 -3.58 22.81
N GLU A 64 -24.78 -3.70 23.44
CA GLU A 64 -25.07 -2.96 24.67
C GLU A 64 -25.86 -3.83 25.64
N GLY A 65 -25.71 -3.59 26.92
CA GLY A 65 -26.42 -4.33 27.94
C GLY A 65 -25.74 -4.28 29.31
N HIS A 66 -26.41 -4.92 30.25
CA HIS A 66 -25.89 -5.07 31.62
C HIS A 66 -24.82 -6.15 31.68
N VAL A 67 -23.73 -5.82 32.33
CA VAL A 67 -22.65 -6.73 32.70
C VAL A 67 -22.26 -6.52 34.14
N GLU A 68 -21.53 -7.45 34.72
CA GLU A 68 -21.04 -7.32 36.11
C GLU A 68 -19.54 -7.03 36.09
N VAL A 69 -19.11 -6.10 36.92
CA VAL A 69 -17.71 -5.75 37.16
C VAL A 69 -17.36 -5.95 38.63
N PRO A 70 -16.08 -6.18 38.98
CA PRO A 70 -15.64 -6.24 40.35
C PRO A 70 -15.96 -4.93 41.09
N SER A 71 -16.48 -5.05 42.30
CA SER A 71 -16.82 -3.88 43.14
C SER A 71 -15.59 -3.17 43.72
N ASN A 72 -14.47 -3.88 43.84
CA ASN A 72 -13.18 -3.35 44.31
C ASN A 72 -12.22 -3.17 43.17
N ASP A 73 -11.41 -2.09 43.19
CA ASP A 73 -10.39 -1.76 42.18
C ASP A 73 -9.22 -2.76 42.08
N THR A 74 -9.29 -3.89 42.80
CA THR A 74 -8.27 -4.94 42.73
C THR A 74 -8.48 -5.78 41.47
N ASN A 75 -7.69 -5.44 40.45
CA ASN A 75 -7.63 -6.16 39.17
C ASN A 75 -7.01 -7.58 39.27
N ASN A 76 -7.18 -8.28 40.35
CA ASN A 76 -6.66 -9.62 40.54
C ASN A 76 -7.83 -10.64 40.53
N PRO A 77 -7.97 -11.44 39.45
CA PRO A 77 -9.06 -12.40 39.27
C PRO A 77 -9.02 -13.59 40.29
N ALA A 78 -7.98 -13.71 41.07
CA ALA A 78 -7.75 -14.87 41.94
C ALA A 78 -8.33 -14.73 43.38
N GLU A 79 -9.01 -13.64 43.72
CA GLU A 79 -9.63 -13.50 45.04
C GLU A 79 -11.02 -14.15 45.06
N LEU A 80 -11.16 -15.23 45.81
CA LEU A 80 -12.34 -16.11 45.93
C LEU A 80 -13.63 -15.45 46.49
N ASN A 81 -13.59 -14.20 46.96
CA ASN A 81 -14.71 -13.47 47.53
C ASN A 81 -14.97 -12.11 46.86
N GLN A 82 -14.94 -12.05 45.55
CA GLN A 82 -15.16 -10.81 44.84
C GLN A 82 -16.65 -10.46 44.77
N GLU A 83 -17.02 -9.31 45.32
CA GLU A 83 -18.36 -8.75 45.12
C GLU A 83 -18.46 -8.17 43.70
N TRP A 84 -19.59 -8.43 43.05
CA TRP A 84 -19.85 -7.99 41.67
C TRP A 84 -20.90 -6.89 41.65
N LYS A 85 -20.62 -5.83 40.92
CA LYS A 85 -21.52 -4.70 40.68
C LYS A 85 -22.02 -4.73 39.25
N GLN A 86 -23.33 -4.58 39.08
CA GLN A 86 -23.93 -4.48 37.75
C GLN A 86 -23.75 -3.08 37.21
N ILE A 87 -23.29 -2.98 35.96
CA ILE A 87 -23.17 -1.73 35.17
C ILE A 87 -23.77 -1.92 33.79
N TYR A 88 -24.15 -0.81 33.15
CA TYR A 88 -24.55 -0.84 31.74
C TYR A 88 -23.38 -0.42 30.87
N ILE A 89 -23.08 -1.19 29.82
CA ILE A 89 -22.02 -0.91 28.88
C ILE A 89 -22.52 -0.95 27.44
N ARG A 90 -21.82 -0.20 26.58
CA ARG A 90 -22.00 -0.21 25.13
C ARG A 90 -20.65 -0.30 24.44
N THR A 91 -20.56 -1.16 23.41
CA THR A 91 -19.42 -1.15 22.49
C THR A 91 -19.78 -0.36 21.24
N LYS A 92 -18.95 0.62 20.86
CA LYS A 92 -19.16 1.47 19.69
C LYS A 92 -17.83 1.97 19.15
N GLU A 93 -17.60 1.85 17.85
CA GLU A 93 -16.48 2.44 17.13
C GLU A 93 -15.09 2.17 17.76
N GLY A 94 -14.82 0.91 18.12
CA GLY A 94 -13.55 0.50 18.74
C GLY A 94 -13.42 0.84 20.21
N ARG A 95 -14.50 1.25 20.87
CA ARG A 95 -14.51 1.71 22.27
C ARG A 95 -15.52 0.93 23.10
N VAL A 96 -15.27 0.84 24.40
CA VAL A 96 -16.26 0.45 25.38
C VAL A 96 -16.62 1.66 26.24
N GLN A 97 -17.91 1.91 26.32
CA GLN A 97 -18.51 3.00 27.10
C GLN A 97 -19.28 2.43 28.28
N THR A 98 -19.10 2.99 29.47
CA THR A 98 -19.90 2.66 30.65
C THR A 98 -20.87 3.79 30.94
N PHE A 99 -22.06 3.43 31.49
CA PHE A 99 -23.12 4.38 31.79
C PHE A 99 -23.61 4.19 33.22
N ALA A 100 -24.06 5.28 33.83
CA ALA A 100 -24.68 5.22 35.17
C ALA A 100 -26.05 4.55 35.10
N THR A 101 -26.80 4.76 34.03
CA THR A 101 -28.09 4.14 33.73
C THR A 101 -28.14 3.71 32.26
N HIS A 102 -29.23 3.13 31.81
CA HIS A 102 -29.40 2.66 30.41
C HIS A 102 -30.27 3.56 29.53
N TYR A 103 -30.41 4.83 29.85
CA TYR A 103 -31.23 5.76 29.08
C TYR A 103 -30.49 6.26 27.82
N ALA A 104 -31.20 6.23 26.70
CA ALA A 104 -30.69 6.76 25.44
C ALA A 104 -30.38 8.27 25.56
N GLY A 105 -29.17 8.69 25.24
CA GLY A 105 -28.73 10.08 25.27
C GLY A 105 -27.86 10.48 26.47
N GLU A 106 -27.60 9.58 27.41
CA GLU A 106 -26.65 9.85 28.48
C GLU A 106 -25.21 9.95 27.96
N THR A 107 -24.45 10.82 28.63
CA THR A 107 -22.99 10.86 28.43
C THR A 107 -22.35 9.66 29.15
N PRO A 108 -21.43 8.96 28.50
CA PRO A 108 -20.75 7.84 29.15
C PRO A 108 -19.93 8.31 30.36
N VAL A 109 -19.95 7.53 31.43
CA VAL A 109 -19.09 7.73 32.61
C VAL A 109 -17.63 7.45 32.27
N THR A 110 -17.39 6.40 31.46
CA THR A 110 -16.07 6.10 30.91
C THR A 110 -16.21 5.81 29.43
N ASP A 111 -15.17 6.15 28.66
CA ASP A 111 -15.09 5.93 27.21
C ASP A 111 -13.67 5.48 26.88
N ILE A 112 -13.47 4.16 26.83
CA ILE A 112 -12.16 3.53 26.74
C ILE A 112 -11.94 2.92 25.35
N LEU A 113 -10.79 3.22 24.77
CA LEU A 113 -10.37 2.71 23.48
C LEU A 113 -9.81 1.29 23.62
N LEU A 114 -10.34 0.33 22.85
CA LEU A 114 -9.98 -1.09 22.93
C LEU A 114 -8.92 -1.54 21.93
N SER A 115 -8.50 -0.68 21.03
CA SER A 115 -7.61 -1.02 19.92
C SER A 115 -6.32 -1.70 20.35
N GLY A 116 -6.09 -2.86 19.73
CA GLY A 116 -4.90 -3.66 19.97
C GLY A 116 -4.91 -4.40 21.32
N ALA A 117 -6.01 -4.32 22.08
CA ALA A 117 -6.15 -5.08 23.32
C ALA A 117 -6.43 -6.56 23.03
N ASP A 118 -5.99 -7.42 23.94
CA ASP A 118 -6.27 -8.84 23.92
C ASP A 118 -7.55 -9.15 24.69
N VAL A 119 -8.29 -10.19 24.26
CA VAL A 119 -9.52 -10.64 24.90
C VAL A 119 -9.34 -12.10 25.33
N ASP A 120 -9.27 -12.34 26.62
CA ASP A 120 -9.31 -13.67 27.20
C ASP A 120 -10.72 -13.99 27.67
N ALA A 121 -11.16 -15.23 27.48
CA ALA A 121 -12.51 -15.65 27.77
C ALA A 121 -12.51 -16.96 28.56
N ASN A 122 -13.11 -16.94 29.75
CA ASN A 122 -13.41 -18.14 30.55
C ASN A 122 -14.93 -18.37 30.52
N ARG A 123 -15.36 -19.41 29.82
CA ARG A 123 -16.78 -19.72 29.63
C ARG A 123 -17.44 -20.31 30.86
N GLU A 124 -16.68 -21.06 31.65
CA GLU A 124 -17.18 -21.68 32.89
C GLU A 124 -17.53 -20.62 33.94
N GLU A 125 -16.65 -19.64 34.12
CA GLU A 125 -16.85 -18.51 35.00
C GLU A 125 -17.64 -17.37 34.40
N ARG A 126 -17.93 -17.43 33.09
CA ARG A 126 -18.61 -16.39 32.31
C ARG A 126 -17.86 -15.06 32.29
N THR A 127 -16.54 -15.09 32.35
CA THR A 127 -15.70 -13.90 32.45
C THR A 127 -15.00 -13.59 31.14
N LEU A 128 -14.90 -12.30 30.86
CA LEU A 128 -14.14 -11.74 29.76
C LEU A 128 -13.13 -10.73 30.32
N SER A 129 -11.86 -10.97 30.04
CA SER A 129 -10.77 -10.08 30.40
C SER A 129 -10.22 -9.40 29.16
N ILE A 130 -10.13 -8.08 29.20
CA ILE A 130 -9.59 -7.27 28.10
C ILE A 130 -8.37 -6.53 28.63
N HIS A 131 -7.20 -6.79 28.03
CA HIS A 131 -5.96 -6.22 28.53
C HIS A 131 -5.01 -5.82 27.41
N GLY A 132 -4.11 -4.87 27.71
CA GLY A 132 -3.12 -4.38 26.75
C GLY A 132 -3.64 -3.28 25.86
N GLY A 133 -3.22 -3.28 24.60
CA GLY A 133 -3.57 -2.25 23.64
C GLY A 133 -2.87 -0.90 23.84
N ARG A 134 -3.25 0.09 23.03
CA ARG A 134 -2.63 1.43 23.06
C ARG A 134 -2.82 2.17 24.39
N GLU A 135 -3.98 2.04 25.01
CA GLU A 135 -4.29 2.70 26.29
C GLU A 135 -3.95 1.83 27.50
N ARG A 136 -3.25 0.70 27.32
CA ARG A 136 -2.90 -0.27 28.38
C ARG A 136 -4.12 -0.68 29.19
N VAL A 137 -5.19 -1.00 28.49
CA VAL A 137 -6.48 -1.35 29.06
C VAL A 137 -6.36 -2.52 30.03
N LYS A 138 -7.11 -2.47 31.13
CA LYS A 138 -7.34 -3.59 32.02
C LYS A 138 -8.82 -3.56 32.43
N LEU A 139 -9.62 -4.38 31.75
CA LEU A 139 -11.06 -4.48 31.99
C LEU A 139 -11.42 -5.93 32.25
N PHE A 140 -12.35 -6.14 33.18
CA PHE A 140 -12.82 -7.46 33.55
C PHE A 140 -14.34 -7.43 33.67
N PHE A 141 -15.02 -8.31 32.94
CA PHE A 141 -16.48 -8.36 32.88
C PHE A 141 -16.96 -9.78 33.14
N ARG A 142 -18.04 -9.92 33.89
CA ARG A 142 -18.83 -11.14 33.89
C ARG A 142 -20.12 -10.90 33.16
N VAL A 143 -20.45 -11.77 32.21
CA VAL A 143 -21.56 -11.58 31.25
C VAL A 143 -22.55 -12.74 31.34
N PRO A 144 -23.85 -12.53 31.05
CA PRO A 144 -24.84 -13.61 31.07
C PRO A 144 -24.50 -14.72 30.08
N SER A 145 -24.71 -15.98 30.44
CA SER A 145 -24.34 -17.17 29.67
C SER A 145 -24.97 -17.22 28.28
N ASN A 146 -26.21 -16.76 28.15
CA ASN A 146 -26.96 -16.75 26.88
C ASN A 146 -26.45 -15.75 25.86
N VAL A 147 -25.63 -14.76 26.26
CA VAL A 147 -25.04 -13.75 25.38
C VAL A 147 -23.51 -13.73 25.43
N PHE A 148 -22.89 -14.70 26.12
CA PHE A 148 -21.45 -14.78 26.30
C PHE A 148 -20.66 -14.71 24.98
N ASP A 149 -21.03 -15.57 24.01
CA ASP A 149 -20.33 -15.62 22.73
C ASP A 149 -20.54 -14.33 21.92
N LYS A 150 -21.69 -13.68 22.04
CA LYS A 150 -21.97 -12.40 21.40
C LYS A 150 -21.08 -11.28 21.98
N TRP A 151 -20.98 -11.19 23.29
CA TRP A 151 -20.08 -10.24 23.95
C TRP A 151 -18.61 -10.50 23.62
N ARG A 152 -18.20 -11.77 23.62
CA ARG A 152 -16.86 -12.15 23.23
C ARG A 152 -16.56 -11.70 21.79
N GLN A 153 -17.46 -11.97 20.85
CA GLN A 153 -17.30 -11.55 19.46
C GLN A 153 -17.31 -10.02 19.31
N ALA A 154 -18.18 -9.33 20.07
CA ALA A 154 -18.20 -7.87 20.09
C ALA A 154 -16.86 -7.31 20.55
N PHE A 155 -16.35 -7.71 21.71
CA PHE A 155 -15.05 -7.25 22.20
C PHE A 155 -13.91 -7.61 21.24
N LEU A 156 -13.88 -8.83 20.71
CA LEU A 156 -12.91 -9.19 19.68
C LEU A 156 -12.98 -8.25 18.47
N SER A 157 -14.17 -7.91 17.97
CA SER A 157 -14.32 -7.01 16.84
C SER A 157 -13.83 -5.59 17.15
N HIS A 158 -14.03 -5.08 18.35
CA HIS A 158 -13.61 -3.75 18.78
C HIS A 158 -12.14 -3.67 19.17
N CYS A 159 -11.58 -4.72 19.74
CA CYS A 159 -10.14 -4.82 20.01
C CYS A 159 -9.33 -5.03 18.73
N ALA A 160 -9.91 -5.82 17.84
CA ALA A 160 -9.32 -6.19 16.57
C ALA A 160 -9.39 -5.08 15.53
N SER A 161 -10.36 -4.18 15.63
CA SER A 161 -10.51 -3.19 14.60
C SER A 161 -9.33 -2.25 14.62
N SER A 162 -8.60 -2.33 13.55
CA SER A 162 -7.80 -1.21 13.10
C SER A 162 -8.74 -0.05 13.01
N GLN A 163 -8.50 0.88 13.81
CA GLN A 163 -9.32 2.05 13.84
C GLN A 163 -9.21 2.79 12.56
N ILE A 164 -10.32 3.35 12.17
CA ILE A 164 -10.40 4.37 11.14
C ILE A 164 -9.35 5.48 11.38
N ASP A 165 -8.89 5.65 12.62
CA ASP A 165 -7.90 6.65 13.05
C ASP A 165 -6.47 6.11 13.26
N ALA A 166 -6.21 4.84 12.95
CA ALA A 166 -4.87 4.25 13.05
C ALA A 166 -3.97 4.53 11.84
N TYR A 167 -4.22 5.58 11.10
CA TYR A 167 -3.39 6.05 10.00
C TYR A 167 -3.27 7.58 10.01
N VAL A 168 -2.18 8.07 9.44
CA VAL A 168 -1.94 9.51 9.29
C VAL A 168 -2.88 10.07 8.24
N LYS A 169 -3.76 10.98 8.66
CA LYS A 169 -4.63 11.71 7.75
C LYS A 169 -3.90 12.95 7.26
N PRO A 170 -3.88 13.24 5.95
CA PRO A 170 -3.43 14.53 5.47
C PRO A 170 -4.20 15.66 6.16
N THR A 171 -3.48 16.70 6.60
CA THR A 171 -4.01 17.91 7.27
C THR A 171 -4.64 17.73 8.67
N ALA A 172 -4.67 16.51 9.21
CA ALA A 172 -5.38 16.25 10.47
C ALA A 172 -4.58 16.47 11.74
N ARG A 173 -3.24 16.48 11.66
CA ARG A 173 -2.36 16.55 12.83
C ARG A 173 -1.06 17.25 12.49
N ALA A 174 -0.75 18.31 13.22
CA ALA A 174 0.52 19.01 13.08
C ALA A 174 1.68 18.18 13.65
N PHE A 175 2.85 18.23 13.00
CA PHE A 175 4.08 17.65 13.54
C PHE A 175 4.55 18.46 14.77
N GLN A 176 5.07 17.74 15.76
CA GLN A 176 5.58 18.39 16.99
C GLN A 176 6.85 19.22 16.73
N HIS A 177 7.66 18.77 15.78
CA HIS A 177 8.93 19.42 15.41
C HIS A 177 8.98 19.63 13.89
N LEU A 178 9.28 20.81 13.47
CA LEU A 178 9.51 21.16 12.08
C LEU A 178 10.69 22.14 12.00
N THR A 179 11.90 21.63 12.18
CA THR A 179 13.11 22.44 12.21
C THR A 179 13.81 22.53 10.88
N GLU A 180 13.55 21.58 9.97
CA GLU A 180 14.29 21.44 8.73
C GLU A 180 13.42 21.63 7.49
N ARG A 181 14.02 22.20 6.46
CA ARG A 181 13.43 22.29 5.12
C ARG A 181 13.74 21.01 4.36
N VAL A 182 12.78 20.15 4.21
CA VAL A 182 12.91 18.85 3.54
C VAL A 182 11.98 18.78 2.34
N VAL A 183 12.49 18.17 1.27
CA VAL A 183 11.71 17.73 0.11
C VAL A 183 11.70 16.22 0.08
N VAL A 184 10.51 15.62 0.12
CA VAL A 184 10.33 14.18 -0.11
C VAL A 184 10.20 13.95 -1.61
N LEU A 185 10.99 13.02 -2.15
CA LEU A 185 11.07 12.66 -3.57
C LEU A 185 10.89 11.15 -3.71
N GLU A 186 9.72 10.70 -4.11
CA GLU A 186 9.43 9.28 -4.31
C GLU A 186 9.41 8.93 -5.80
N PHE A 187 10.28 8.02 -6.22
CA PHE A 187 10.32 7.46 -7.57
C PHE A 187 9.62 6.11 -7.58
N GLY A 188 8.36 6.08 -7.98
CA GLY A 188 7.60 4.85 -8.22
C GLY A 188 7.73 4.37 -9.67
N SER A 189 7.29 3.13 -9.94
CA SER A 189 7.34 2.53 -11.29
C SER A 189 6.44 3.25 -12.31
N SER A 190 5.33 3.84 -11.84
CA SER A 190 4.34 4.51 -12.71
C SER A 190 4.18 5.99 -12.43
N SER A 191 4.71 6.49 -11.31
CA SER A 191 4.54 7.90 -10.91
C SER A 191 5.71 8.42 -10.08
N ILE A 192 5.95 9.72 -10.18
CA ILE A 192 6.87 10.46 -9.33
C ILE A 192 6.05 11.36 -8.44
N ARG A 193 6.43 11.39 -7.17
CA ARG A 193 5.81 12.24 -6.13
C ARG A 193 6.87 13.13 -5.52
N GLY A 194 6.57 14.41 -5.42
CA GLY A 194 7.43 15.37 -4.75
C GLY A 194 6.63 16.32 -3.88
N GLY A 195 7.22 16.75 -2.78
CA GLY A 195 6.60 17.78 -1.95
C GLY A 195 7.47 18.24 -0.82
N ILE A 196 7.22 19.44 -0.36
CA ILE A 196 7.89 20.06 0.77
C ILE A 196 7.26 19.54 2.06
N LEU A 197 8.05 19.22 3.05
CA LEU A 197 7.56 18.95 4.40
C LEU A 197 6.91 20.22 4.97
N THR A 198 5.62 20.10 5.26
CA THR A 198 4.80 21.17 5.86
C THR A 198 4.52 20.86 7.32
N GLN A 199 3.97 21.82 8.06
CA GLN A 199 3.67 21.63 9.48
C GLN A 199 2.66 20.50 9.73
N GLU A 200 1.80 20.24 8.76
CA GLU A 200 0.85 19.14 8.78
C GLU A 200 1.19 18.12 7.69
N PRO A 201 0.86 16.83 7.87
CA PRO A 201 1.00 15.85 6.80
C PRO A 201 0.25 16.32 5.55
N SER A 202 0.90 16.27 4.41
CA SER A 202 0.33 16.72 3.13
C SER A 202 0.42 15.65 2.06
N LEU A 203 -0.45 15.71 1.07
CA LEU A 203 -0.30 14.92 -0.15
C LEU A 203 0.79 15.52 -1.05
N PRO A 204 1.33 14.74 -2.03
CA PRO A 204 2.34 15.25 -2.94
C PRO A 204 1.88 16.54 -3.64
N GLN A 205 2.74 17.55 -3.68
CA GLN A 205 2.48 18.83 -4.34
C GLN A 205 2.88 18.80 -5.83
N SER A 206 3.79 17.90 -6.20
CA SER A 206 4.17 17.57 -7.56
C SER A 206 3.93 16.07 -7.75
N PHE A 207 3.05 15.70 -8.68
CA PHE A 207 2.65 14.32 -8.93
C PHE A 207 2.41 14.11 -10.42
N PHE A 208 3.25 13.31 -11.06
CA PHE A 208 3.22 13.12 -12.50
C PHE A 208 3.68 11.71 -12.93
N PRO A 209 3.41 11.30 -14.18
CA PRO A 209 3.86 10.01 -14.72
C PRO A 209 5.38 9.83 -14.66
N ALA A 210 5.84 8.64 -14.23
CA ALA A 210 7.27 8.27 -14.25
C ALA A 210 7.71 7.85 -15.65
N ILE A 211 7.64 8.81 -16.60
CA ILE A 211 7.99 8.61 -18.00
C ILE A 211 8.62 9.89 -18.57
N ALA A 212 9.45 9.72 -19.56
CA ALA A 212 10.04 10.81 -20.32
C ALA A 212 10.06 10.48 -21.81
N VAL A 213 10.23 11.50 -22.63
CA VAL A 213 10.61 11.36 -24.05
C VAL A 213 11.97 12.04 -24.23
N ARG A 214 12.90 11.31 -24.82
CA ARG A 214 14.17 11.86 -25.29
C ARG A 214 13.98 12.17 -26.79
N THR A 215 13.88 13.44 -27.10
CA THR A 215 13.65 13.90 -28.47
C THR A 215 14.92 13.82 -29.34
N ASP A 216 14.75 13.81 -30.63
CA ASP A 216 15.81 13.76 -31.65
C ASP A 216 16.83 14.91 -31.54
N ASP A 217 16.42 16.06 -31.01
CA ASP A 217 17.29 17.22 -30.73
C ASP A 217 17.97 17.14 -29.32
N GLY A 218 17.83 16.00 -28.62
CA GLY A 218 18.47 15.74 -27.33
C GLY A 218 17.77 16.34 -26.12
N ARG A 219 16.60 16.98 -26.28
CA ARG A 219 15.80 17.45 -25.14
C ARG A 219 15.14 16.29 -24.42
N ILE A 220 15.02 16.42 -23.10
CA ILE A 220 14.31 15.47 -22.23
C ILE A 220 13.04 16.15 -21.74
N VAL A 221 11.89 15.56 -22.05
CA VAL A 221 10.58 16.02 -21.61
C VAL A 221 10.00 14.97 -20.68
N VAL A 222 9.62 15.34 -19.45
CA VAL A 222 9.21 14.41 -18.39
C VAL A 222 7.73 14.59 -18.01
N GLY A 223 7.12 13.51 -17.54
CA GLY A 223 5.77 13.52 -17.00
C GLY A 223 4.68 13.61 -18.08
N GLU A 224 3.63 14.37 -17.81
CA GLU A 224 2.48 14.51 -18.69
C GLU A 224 2.82 15.13 -20.05
N GLU A 225 3.77 16.04 -20.11
CA GLU A 225 4.21 16.69 -21.33
C GLU A 225 4.86 15.69 -22.32
N ALA A 226 5.41 14.58 -21.83
CA ALA A 226 5.95 13.50 -22.66
C ALA A 226 4.88 12.84 -23.55
N TYR A 227 3.63 12.92 -23.17
CA TYR A 227 2.51 12.36 -23.93
C TYR A 227 1.94 13.32 -24.99
N ASP A 228 2.41 14.56 -25.06
CA ASP A 228 2.00 15.48 -26.10
C ASP A 228 2.35 14.92 -27.48
N PRO A 229 1.42 14.91 -28.46
CA PRO A 229 1.65 14.38 -29.80
C PRO A 229 2.89 14.95 -30.50
N GLN A 230 3.16 16.25 -30.31
CA GLN A 230 4.32 16.91 -30.93
C GLN A 230 5.65 16.50 -30.25
N VAL A 231 5.61 16.11 -28.96
CA VAL A 231 6.80 15.65 -28.23
C VAL A 231 7.08 14.18 -28.56
N ARG A 232 6.09 13.30 -28.36
CA ARG A 232 6.29 11.86 -28.55
C ARG A 232 6.54 11.45 -30.01
N SER A 233 6.12 12.27 -30.98
CA SER A 233 6.44 12.02 -32.41
C SER A 233 7.91 12.26 -32.73
N ARG A 234 8.68 12.89 -31.84
CA ARG A 234 10.07 13.28 -32.05
C ARG A 234 11.07 12.47 -31.24
N GLY A 235 10.64 11.40 -30.57
CA GLY A 235 11.53 10.58 -29.77
C GLY A 235 10.83 9.41 -29.12
N ASP A 236 11.60 8.62 -28.37
CA ASP A 236 11.14 7.41 -27.73
C ASP A 236 10.78 7.64 -26.24
N PHE A 237 9.77 6.92 -25.78
CA PHE A 237 9.42 6.86 -24.37
C PHE A 237 10.46 6.10 -23.57
N VAL A 238 10.93 6.71 -22.49
CA VAL A 238 11.93 6.14 -21.57
C VAL A 238 11.47 6.32 -20.12
N LYS A 239 11.79 5.36 -19.27
CA LYS A 239 11.53 5.48 -17.82
C LYS A 239 12.77 5.96 -17.07
N PRO A 240 12.63 6.76 -16.02
CA PRO A 240 13.77 7.22 -15.19
C PRO A 240 14.48 6.06 -14.48
N ILE A 241 13.70 5.08 -14.00
CA ILE A 241 14.20 3.85 -13.39
C ILE A 241 13.38 2.70 -13.98
N GLU A 242 14.06 1.69 -14.49
CA GLU A 242 13.43 0.55 -15.14
C GLU A 242 13.99 -0.76 -14.58
N SER A 243 13.12 -1.74 -14.39
CA SER A 243 13.52 -3.11 -14.06
C SER A 243 13.97 -3.81 -15.35
N THR A 244 15.24 -4.19 -15.40
CA THR A 244 15.81 -4.95 -16.54
C THR A 244 15.60 -6.43 -16.41
N ASP A 245 15.49 -6.92 -15.18
CA ASP A 245 15.19 -8.32 -14.87
C ASP A 245 14.30 -8.37 -13.62
N PRO A 246 12.99 -8.51 -13.80
CA PRO A 246 12.07 -8.58 -12.66
C PRO A 246 12.35 -9.75 -11.71
N SER A 247 12.94 -10.84 -12.20
CA SER A 247 13.19 -12.05 -11.40
C SER A 247 14.27 -11.85 -10.34
N VAL A 248 15.27 -11.01 -10.63
CA VAL A 248 16.41 -10.73 -9.73
C VAL A 248 16.48 -9.30 -9.22
N GLU A 249 15.39 -8.52 -9.37
CA GLU A 249 15.34 -7.11 -8.95
C GLU A 249 16.48 -6.24 -9.50
N ARG A 250 16.88 -6.48 -10.73
CA ARG A 250 17.82 -5.59 -11.39
C ARG A 250 17.12 -4.36 -11.94
N TYR A 251 17.64 -3.22 -11.56
CA TYR A 251 17.17 -1.93 -12.04
C TYR A 251 18.29 -1.19 -12.74
N THR A 252 17.93 -0.47 -13.80
CA THR A 252 18.77 0.54 -14.43
C THR A 252 18.16 1.92 -14.21
N MET A 253 19.02 2.90 -14.07
CA MET A 253 18.63 4.29 -13.91
C MET A 253 19.23 5.12 -15.03
N ASP A 254 18.38 5.86 -15.74
CA ASP A 254 18.82 6.90 -16.65
C ASP A 254 19.05 8.19 -15.84
N LYS A 255 20.32 8.53 -15.61
CA LYS A 255 20.73 9.65 -14.75
C LYS A 255 20.21 10.98 -15.26
N ASP A 256 20.17 11.18 -16.57
CA ASP A 256 19.73 12.44 -17.17
C ASP A 256 18.22 12.61 -17.00
N ILE A 257 17.46 11.53 -17.15
CA ILE A 257 16.01 11.54 -16.94
C ILE A 257 15.69 11.74 -15.46
N VAL A 258 16.38 11.03 -14.55
CA VAL A 258 16.20 11.22 -13.10
C VAL A 258 16.51 12.67 -12.70
N ARG A 259 17.61 13.24 -13.23
CA ARG A 259 17.94 14.66 -13.02
C ARG A 259 16.83 15.57 -13.55
N ALA A 260 16.30 15.31 -14.73
CA ALA A 260 15.19 16.08 -15.30
C ALA A 260 13.92 15.99 -14.43
N CYS A 261 13.60 14.81 -13.90
CA CYS A 261 12.49 14.62 -12.96
C CYS A 261 12.67 15.40 -11.66
N ILE A 262 13.87 15.36 -11.05
CA ILE A 262 14.18 16.15 -9.84
C ILE A 262 14.04 17.64 -10.14
N ASN A 263 14.58 18.12 -11.27
CA ASN A 263 14.47 19.53 -11.68
C ASN A 263 13.00 19.94 -11.92
N ARG A 264 12.17 19.03 -12.44
CA ARG A 264 10.73 19.28 -12.59
C ARG A 264 10.08 19.46 -11.22
N VAL A 265 10.34 18.59 -10.24
CA VAL A 265 9.83 18.73 -8.88
C VAL A 265 10.29 20.06 -8.25
N ILE A 266 11.56 20.41 -8.37
CA ILE A 266 12.12 21.69 -7.88
C ILE A 266 11.37 22.89 -8.48
N LYS A 267 11.09 22.84 -9.79
CA LYS A 267 10.33 23.86 -10.52
C LYS A 267 8.89 23.96 -10.04
N ASP A 268 8.21 22.81 -9.92
CA ASP A 268 6.81 22.75 -9.47
C ASP A 268 6.65 23.29 -8.05
N LEU A 269 7.58 22.94 -7.16
CA LEU A 269 7.62 23.41 -5.76
C LEU A 269 8.13 24.85 -5.61
N LYS A 270 8.72 25.44 -6.67
CA LYS A 270 9.30 26.79 -6.67
C LYS A 270 10.33 27.02 -5.57
N ILE A 271 11.20 26.04 -5.33
CA ILE A 271 12.19 26.08 -4.25
C ILE A 271 13.60 26.33 -4.77
N ASP A 272 14.46 26.84 -3.87
CA ASP A 272 15.91 26.84 -4.02
C ASP A 272 16.50 25.60 -3.31
N PRO A 273 16.96 24.56 -4.04
CA PRO A 273 17.40 23.30 -3.45
C PRO A 273 18.56 23.48 -2.45
N LYS A 274 19.36 24.52 -2.59
CA LYS A 274 20.46 24.86 -1.66
C LYS A 274 19.98 25.14 -0.23
N LYS A 275 18.67 25.35 -0.05
CA LYS A 275 18.05 25.62 1.26
C LYS A 275 17.28 24.42 1.81
N TYR A 276 17.32 23.27 1.11
CA TYR A 276 16.53 22.10 1.43
C TYR A 276 17.41 20.84 1.50
N LYS A 277 16.95 19.86 2.25
CA LYS A 277 17.45 18.48 2.22
C LYS A 277 16.51 17.63 1.38
N ALA A 278 17.05 16.65 0.63
CA ALA A 278 16.25 15.70 -0.15
C ALA A 278 16.08 14.40 0.63
N PHE A 279 14.88 13.83 0.61
CA PHE A 279 14.62 12.53 1.20
C PHE A 279 13.97 11.60 0.16
N PHE A 280 14.54 10.39 0.03
CA PHE A 280 14.09 9.40 -0.94
C PHE A 280 13.54 8.14 -0.25
N PRO A 281 12.22 7.90 -0.30
CA PRO A 281 11.65 6.57 -0.06
C PRO A 281 12.19 5.59 -1.12
N SER A 282 12.80 4.49 -0.70
CA SER A 282 13.35 3.48 -1.62
C SER A 282 12.51 2.21 -1.62
N THR A 283 12.15 1.74 -2.81
CA THR A 283 11.37 0.51 -3.00
C THR A 283 12.19 -0.77 -2.82
N SER A 284 13.51 -0.66 -2.67
CA SER A 284 14.36 -1.83 -2.67
C SER A 284 14.17 -2.73 -1.45
N LYS A 285 14.20 -4.02 -1.75
CA LYS A 285 13.98 -5.15 -0.88
C LYS A 285 15.07 -5.53 0.05
N ASN A 286 16.22 -5.72 -0.52
CA ASN A 286 17.37 -6.29 0.16
C ASN A 286 18.27 -5.18 0.71
N SER A 287 19.02 -5.52 1.74
CA SER A 287 20.23 -4.81 2.13
C SER A 287 21.13 -4.47 0.92
N ASN A 288 20.89 -5.15 -0.20
CA ASN A 288 21.46 -4.95 -1.51
C ASN A 288 20.47 -4.20 -2.46
N VAL A 289 19.91 -3.03 -2.05
CA VAL A 289 19.64 -2.01 -3.08
C VAL A 289 20.89 -2.01 -3.92
N PRO A 290 20.83 -2.11 -5.28
CA PRO A 290 22.07 -1.97 -5.99
C PRO A 290 22.69 -0.71 -5.41
N THR A 291 23.72 -0.90 -4.60
CA THR A 291 24.48 0.15 -3.90
C THR A 291 24.78 1.30 -4.86
N VAL A 292 24.88 0.94 -6.13
CA VAL A 292 24.99 1.81 -7.28
C VAL A 292 23.82 2.78 -7.40
N LEU A 293 22.54 2.32 -7.33
CA LEU A 293 21.39 3.23 -7.48
C LEU A 293 21.27 4.22 -6.33
N VAL A 294 21.53 3.78 -5.09
CA VAL A 294 21.57 4.67 -3.92
C VAL A 294 22.64 5.73 -4.10
N GLY A 295 23.86 5.30 -4.45
CA GLY A 295 24.98 6.21 -4.65
C GLY A 295 24.73 7.20 -5.78
N GLU A 296 24.16 6.75 -6.89
CA GLU A 296 23.82 7.60 -8.03
C GLU A 296 22.73 8.61 -7.70
N LEU A 297 21.66 8.18 -7.01
CA LEU A 297 20.57 9.06 -6.62
C LEU A 297 21.05 10.16 -5.66
N LEU A 298 21.86 9.79 -4.65
CA LEU A 298 22.47 10.76 -3.74
C LEU A 298 23.44 11.70 -4.47
N THR A 299 24.19 11.18 -5.43
CA THR A 299 25.11 12.00 -6.25
C THR A 299 24.36 13.04 -7.07
N ILE A 300 23.26 12.65 -7.74
CA ILE A 300 22.42 13.58 -8.49
C ILE A 300 21.81 14.63 -7.56
N ALA A 301 21.30 14.21 -6.41
CA ALA A 301 20.69 15.13 -5.44
C ALA A 301 21.69 16.17 -4.90
N LEU A 302 22.89 15.73 -4.52
CA LEU A 302 23.88 16.59 -3.86
C LEU A 302 24.73 17.41 -4.84
N ASN A 303 25.20 16.79 -5.91
CA ASN A 303 26.13 17.44 -6.84
C ASN A 303 25.40 18.18 -7.98
N ASP A 304 24.36 17.58 -8.57
CA ASP A 304 23.68 18.15 -9.72
C ASP A 304 22.55 19.10 -9.29
N ALA A 305 21.62 18.61 -8.45
CA ALA A 305 20.51 19.42 -7.95
C ALA A 305 20.90 20.35 -6.78
N ARG A 306 22.07 20.11 -6.13
CA ARG A 306 22.66 20.95 -5.09
C ARG A 306 21.83 21.08 -3.81
N PHE A 307 21.18 20.01 -3.38
CA PHE A 307 20.57 19.97 -2.06
C PHE A 307 21.64 20.05 -0.95
N GLN A 308 21.28 20.61 0.22
CA GLN A 308 22.19 20.73 1.37
C GLN A 308 22.60 19.38 1.96
N GLY A 309 21.72 18.40 1.85
CA GLY A 309 21.89 17.04 2.32
C GLY A 309 20.88 16.14 1.66
N ALA A 310 21.12 14.84 1.69
CA ALA A 310 20.19 13.86 1.17
C ALA A 310 20.20 12.60 2.02
N ALA A 311 19.03 11.95 2.17
CA ALA A 311 18.89 10.68 2.86
C ALA A 311 17.95 9.76 2.07
N ILE A 312 18.12 8.46 2.30
CA ILE A 312 17.32 7.41 1.67
C ILE A 312 16.96 6.38 2.74
N THR A 313 15.71 5.90 2.72
CA THR A 313 15.22 4.91 3.68
C THR A 313 14.31 3.89 2.99
N ARG A 314 14.28 2.67 3.50
CA ARG A 314 13.44 1.58 2.98
C ARG A 314 11.95 1.91 3.13
N GLN A 315 11.20 1.70 2.06
CA GLN A 315 9.79 2.01 1.97
C GLN A 315 8.89 1.26 2.97
N PRO A 316 9.09 -0.02 3.31
CA PRO A 316 8.21 -0.73 4.24
C PRO A 316 8.11 -0.08 5.63
N GLN A 317 9.22 0.42 6.18
CA GLN A 317 9.21 1.15 7.45
C GLN A 317 8.35 2.42 7.36
N LEU A 318 8.50 3.16 6.26
CA LEU A 318 7.73 4.38 6.02
C LEU A 318 6.23 4.07 5.87
N ILE A 319 5.88 2.96 5.21
CA ILE A 319 4.49 2.52 5.11
C ILE A 319 3.89 2.32 6.50
N LEU A 320 4.59 1.63 7.42
CA LEU A 320 4.10 1.44 8.80
C LEU A 320 3.97 2.77 9.56
N TYR A 321 4.89 3.70 9.37
CA TYR A 321 4.77 5.03 9.99
C TYR A 321 3.52 5.77 9.52
N SER A 322 3.08 5.57 8.27
CA SER A 322 1.81 6.14 7.79
C SER A 322 0.58 5.57 8.51
N TYR A 323 0.74 4.42 9.17
CA TYR A 323 -0.28 3.81 10.03
C TYR A 323 -0.02 4.05 11.52
N ASP A 324 0.94 4.93 11.85
CA ASP A 324 1.33 5.28 13.23
C ASP A 324 1.77 4.05 14.04
N ILE A 325 2.50 3.14 13.42
CA ILE A 325 2.98 1.90 14.03
C ILE A 325 4.40 1.55 13.56
N ALA A 326 5.12 0.74 14.36
CA ALA A 326 6.48 0.30 14.06
C ALA A 326 6.60 -1.23 13.86
N THR A 327 5.55 -2.00 14.16
CA THR A 327 5.55 -3.46 14.04
C THR A 327 4.34 -3.93 13.23
N GLY A 328 4.59 -4.71 12.18
CA GLY A 328 3.54 -5.28 11.33
C GLY A 328 4.09 -5.93 10.07
N VAL A 329 3.21 -6.49 9.26
CA VAL A 329 3.52 -7.03 7.95
C VAL A 329 3.05 -6.03 6.89
N VAL A 330 3.98 -5.46 6.16
CA VAL A 330 3.64 -4.62 5.00
C VAL A 330 3.39 -5.50 3.79
N VAL A 331 2.22 -5.35 3.18
CA VAL A 331 1.86 -5.97 1.91
C VAL A 331 1.71 -4.85 0.89
N ASP A 332 2.79 -4.59 0.16
CA ASP A 332 2.83 -3.57 -0.88
C ASP A 332 2.57 -4.20 -2.25
N ILE A 333 1.44 -3.80 -2.85
CA ILE A 333 1.03 -4.27 -4.19
C ILE A 333 1.16 -3.10 -5.17
N GLY A 334 2.39 -2.86 -5.56
CA GLY A 334 2.75 -1.98 -6.68
C GLY A 334 2.79 -2.76 -8.00
N ASP A 335 3.71 -2.44 -8.90
CA ASP A 335 3.99 -3.27 -10.09
C ASP A 335 4.47 -4.67 -9.67
N ARG A 336 5.18 -4.76 -8.55
CA ARG A 336 5.60 -5.99 -7.88
C ARG A 336 4.82 -6.18 -6.59
N LEU A 337 4.80 -7.41 -6.08
CA LEU A 337 4.26 -7.75 -4.77
C LEU A 337 5.41 -7.89 -3.77
N ASN A 338 5.37 -7.12 -2.69
CA ASN A 338 6.31 -7.20 -1.59
C ASN A 338 5.57 -7.46 -0.28
N ILE A 339 5.99 -8.50 0.42
CA ILE A 339 5.51 -8.86 1.76
C ILE A 339 6.71 -8.74 2.69
N VAL A 340 6.69 -7.76 3.58
CA VAL A 340 7.84 -7.39 4.41
C VAL A 340 7.42 -7.29 5.87
N PRO A 341 7.77 -8.27 6.70
CA PRO A 341 7.63 -8.15 8.15
C PRO A 341 8.62 -7.14 8.72
N VAL A 342 8.12 -6.30 9.61
CA VAL A 342 8.89 -5.28 10.35
C VAL A 342 8.57 -5.43 11.82
N ILE A 343 9.58 -5.46 12.69
CA ILE A 343 9.44 -5.57 14.15
C ILE A 343 10.19 -4.40 14.78
N ASP A 344 9.50 -3.59 15.57
CA ASP A 344 10.04 -2.40 16.26
C ASP A 344 10.81 -1.45 15.31
N GLY A 345 10.30 -1.31 14.09
CA GLY A 345 10.91 -0.48 13.06
C GLY A 345 12.05 -1.15 12.26
N TYR A 346 12.39 -2.40 12.56
CA TYR A 346 13.44 -3.15 11.85
C TYR A 346 12.83 -4.18 10.90
N VAL A 347 13.28 -4.16 9.65
CA VAL A 347 12.89 -5.14 8.63
C VAL A 347 13.47 -6.50 8.99
N VAL A 348 12.67 -7.55 8.96
CA VAL A 348 13.11 -8.94 9.11
C VAL A 348 13.55 -9.46 7.74
N ASP A 349 14.81 -9.23 7.36
CA ASP A 349 15.32 -9.50 6.01
C ASP A 349 15.15 -10.97 5.57
N SER A 350 15.29 -11.93 6.48
CA SER A 350 15.09 -13.35 6.20
C SER A 350 13.64 -13.75 5.90
N ALA A 351 12.68 -12.88 6.25
CA ALA A 351 11.25 -13.12 6.09
C ALA A 351 10.63 -12.33 4.92
N ILE A 352 11.45 -11.61 4.15
CA ILE A 352 10.97 -10.87 3.00
C ILE A 352 10.53 -11.85 1.91
N CYS A 353 9.29 -11.70 1.45
CA CYS A 353 8.80 -12.34 0.24
C CYS A 353 8.49 -11.26 -0.80
N SER A 354 9.11 -11.33 -1.97
CA SER A 354 8.85 -10.43 -3.06
C SER A 354 8.79 -11.20 -4.36
N LEU A 355 7.80 -10.88 -5.14
CA LEU A 355 7.50 -11.55 -6.38
C LEU A 355 7.61 -10.57 -7.55
N PRO A 356 8.06 -11.04 -8.72
CA PRO A 356 8.20 -10.21 -9.92
C PRO A 356 6.85 -9.79 -10.51
N TYR A 357 5.76 -10.21 -9.91
CA TYR A 357 4.41 -9.91 -10.34
C TYR A 357 3.58 -9.29 -9.20
N GLY A 358 2.57 -8.55 -9.57
CA GLY A 358 1.68 -7.83 -8.66
C GLY A 358 0.67 -7.06 -9.51
N GLY A 359 0.68 -5.74 -9.45
CA GLY A 359 -0.12 -4.88 -10.32
C GLY A 359 0.18 -5.05 -11.81
N THR A 360 1.43 -5.37 -12.15
CA THR A 360 1.81 -5.66 -13.55
C THR A 360 1.06 -6.88 -14.08
N GLN A 361 0.96 -7.95 -13.29
CA GLN A 361 0.27 -9.17 -13.71
C GLN A 361 -1.26 -8.99 -13.76
N ILE A 362 -1.82 -8.22 -12.82
CA ILE A 362 -3.24 -7.85 -12.87
C ILE A 362 -3.54 -7.08 -14.16
N ARG A 363 -2.69 -6.09 -14.50
CA ARG A 363 -2.82 -5.29 -15.71
C ARG A 363 -2.70 -6.14 -16.97
N GLU A 364 -1.75 -7.07 -17.04
CA GLU A 364 -1.56 -7.95 -18.20
C GLU A 364 -2.74 -8.94 -18.34
N SER A 365 -3.23 -9.48 -17.23
CA SER A 365 -4.44 -10.31 -17.23
C SER A 365 -5.67 -9.54 -17.70
N LEU A 366 -5.87 -8.31 -17.19
CA LEU A 366 -6.95 -7.43 -17.66
C LEU A 366 -6.82 -7.11 -19.14
N ARG A 367 -5.59 -6.77 -19.60
CA ARG A 367 -5.30 -6.52 -21.01
C ARG A 367 -5.76 -7.68 -21.90
N SER A 368 -5.33 -8.89 -21.54
CA SER A 368 -5.65 -10.10 -22.32
C SER A 368 -7.16 -10.36 -22.38
N LEU A 369 -7.87 -10.19 -21.27
CA LEU A 369 -9.31 -10.35 -21.17
C LEU A 369 -10.06 -9.27 -21.97
N LEU A 370 -9.61 -8.00 -21.89
CA LEU A 370 -10.22 -6.91 -22.66
C LEU A 370 -10.01 -7.09 -24.17
N CYS A 371 -8.83 -7.54 -24.60
CA CYS A 371 -8.56 -7.84 -26.00
C CYS A 371 -9.46 -8.99 -26.51
N ALA A 372 -9.73 -9.98 -25.67
CA ALA A 372 -10.63 -11.08 -26.03
C ALA A 372 -12.11 -10.63 -26.13
N ASN A 373 -12.57 -9.78 -25.21
CA ASN A 373 -13.94 -9.29 -25.16
C ASN A 373 -14.22 -8.22 -26.24
N ASN A 374 -13.19 -7.46 -26.64
CA ASN A 374 -13.32 -6.31 -27.53
C ASN A 374 -12.46 -6.51 -28.80
N LYS A 375 -12.74 -7.53 -29.58
CA LYS A 375 -11.97 -8.01 -30.73
C LYS A 375 -11.31 -6.92 -31.55
N GLY A 376 -9.98 -6.81 -31.46
CA GLY A 376 -9.14 -6.05 -32.39
C GLY A 376 -9.19 -4.53 -32.27
N LEU A 377 -9.78 -3.98 -31.19
CA LEU A 377 -9.95 -2.53 -31.03
C LEU A 377 -8.67 -1.86 -30.50
N TYR A 378 -7.97 -2.50 -29.58
CA TYR A 378 -6.74 -2.01 -28.96
C TYR A 378 -5.81 -3.17 -28.63
N SER A 379 -4.50 -2.92 -28.67
CA SER A 379 -3.49 -3.86 -28.19
C SER A 379 -3.20 -3.66 -26.71
N PHE A 380 -3.43 -2.44 -26.20
CA PHE A 380 -3.06 -1.95 -24.87
C PHE A 380 -1.56 -2.11 -24.55
N ARG A 381 -0.70 -2.08 -25.57
CA ARG A 381 0.75 -2.26 -25.42
C ARG A 381 1.53 -0.95 -25.47
N SER A 382 1.10 0.00 -26.29
CA SER A 382 1.78 1.29 -26.38
C SER A 382 1.63 2.10 -25.10
N PRO A 383 2.58 2.98 -24.76
CA PRO A 383 2.49 3.84 -23.56
C PRO A 383 1.18 4.65 -23.50
N ILE A 384 0.63 5.04 -24.64
CA ILE A 384 -0.65 5.76 -24.73
C ILE A 384 -1.82 4.84 -24.36
N GLU A 385 -1.88 3.65 -24.94
CA GLU A 385 -2.92 2.67 -24.63
C GLU A 385 -2.83 2.16 -23.19
N GLN A 386 -1.63 2.12 -22.61
CA GLN A 386 -1.42 1.78 -21.20
C GLN A 386 -2.07 2.79 -20.24
N LEU A 387 -2.22 4.06 -20.62
CA LEU A 387 -3.01 5.03 -19.85
C LEU A 387 -4.49 4.65 -19.84
N ILE A 388 -5.03 4.25 -20.98
CA ILE A 388 -6.43 3.80 -21.11
C ILE A 388 -6.63 2.54 -20.25
N LEU A 389 -5.76 1.55 -20.40
CA LEU A 389 -5.81 0.32 -19.63
C LEU A 389 -5.75 0.58 -18.12
N ARG A 390 -4.86 1.47 -17.69
CA ARG A 390 -4.76 1.88 -16.29
C ARG A 390 -6.05 2.53 -15.78
N TYR A 391 -6.65 3.40 -16.56
CA TYR A 391 -7.91 4.04 -16.21
C TYR A 391 -9.02 2.99 -16.06
N VAL A 392 -9.16 2.08 -17.03
CA VAL A 392 -10.12 0.98 -16.95
C VAL A 392 -9.89 0.16 -15.68
N MET A 393 -8.64 -0.21 -15.40
CA MET A 393 -8.27 -0.96 -14.20
C MET A 393 -8.68 -0.22 -12.92
N GLU A 394 -8.32 1.06 -12.77
CA GLU A 394 -8.60 1.84 -11.57
C GLU A 394 -10.10 2.08 -11.35
N GLN A 395 -10.90 2.16 -12.42
CA GLN A 395 -12.33 2.43 -12.34
C GLN A 395 -13.19 1.17 -12.16
N THR A 396 -12.70 0.01 -12.59
CA THR A 396 -13.60 -1.15 -12.73
C THR A 396 -13.17 -2.38 -11.95
N THR A 397 -11.88 -2.54 -11.62
CA THR A 397 -11.41 -3.77 -10.99
C THR A 397 -11.77 -3.86 -9.50
N TYR A 398 -12.14 -5.04 -9.07
CA TYR A 398 -12.40 -5.37 -7.68
C TYR A 398 -12.09 -6.85 -7.40
N VAL A 399 -12.04 -7.21 -6.14
CA VAL A 399 -11.83 -8.57 -5.68
C VAL A 399 -13.14 -9.10 -5.10
N PRO A 400 -13.78 -10.09 -5.71
CA PRO A 400 -15.01 -10.67 -5.18
C PRO A 400 -14.71 -11.52 -3.93
N GLU A 401 -15.63 -11.57 -2.99
CA GLU A 401 -15.52 -12.44 -1.82
C GLU A 401 -15.45 -13.92 -2.24
N ASP A 402 -16.37 -14.33 -3.12
CA ASP A 402 -16.43 -15.67 -3.71
C ASP A 402 -16.42 -15.57 -5.24
N TYR A 403 -15.31 -15.94 -5.84
CA TYR A 403 -15.10 -15.84 -7.29
C TYR A 403 -16.10 -16.69 -8.10
N GLU A 404 -16.40 -17.91 -7.66
CA GLU A 404 -17.25 -18.82 -8.43
C GLU A 404 -18.72 -18.37 -8.38
N LYS A 405 -19.18 -17.86 -7.25
CA LYS A 405 -20.51 -17.26 -7.13
C LYS A 405 -20.63 -16.00 -7.97
N GLU A 406 -19.62 -15.13 -7.93
CA GLU A 406 -19.61 -13.90 -8.72
C GLU A 406 -19.69 -14.20 -10.21
N LYS A 407 -18.92 -15.20 -10.67
CA LYS A 407 -18.92 -15.65 -12.05
C LYS A 407 -20.27 -16.25 -12.49
N GLN A 408 -20.95 -16.99 -11.61
CA GLN A 408 -22.28 -17.54 -11.90
C GLN A 408 -23.38 -16.47 -11.96
N ASN A 409 -23.24 -15.41 -11.18
CA ASN A 409 -24.22 -14.32 -11.08
C ASN A 409 -24.06 -13.26 -12.17
N GLU A 410 -23.03 -13.35 -13.00
CA GLU A 410 -22.76 -12.35 -14.03
C GLU A 410 -23.60 -12.59 -15.29
N ASN A 411 -24.83 -12.08 -15.26
CA ASN A 411 -25.79 -12.23 -16.35
C ASN A 411 -25.99 -10.97 -17.20
N LYS A 412 -25.19 -9.89 -17.00
CA LYS A 412 -25.37 -8.62 -17.72
C LYS A 412 -24.04 -8.13 -18.26
N GLU A 413 -24.05 -7.73 -19.52
CA GLU A 413 -22.95 -7.01 -20.15
C GLU A 413 -22.65 -5.73 -19.38
N LYS A 414 -21.37 -5.54 -19.05
CA LYS A 414 -20.84 -4.36 -18.37
C LYS A 414 -19.91 -3.61 -19.28
N PHE A 415 -20.06 -2.31 -19.32
CA PHE A 415 -19.27 -1.44 -20.16
C PHE A 415 -18.67 -0.29 -19.33
N ILE A 416 -17.51 0.18 -19.77
CA ILE A 416 -16.94 1.46 -19.37
C ILE A 416 -16.89 2.38 -20.57
N SER A 417 -17.22 3.65 -20.39
CA SER A 417 -17.10 4.67 -21.42
C SER A 417 -15.92 5.62 -21.16
N LEU A 418 -15.25 6.01 -22.23
CA LEU A 418 -14.18 7.01 -22.27
C LEU A 418 -14.60 8.29 -23.00
N ASP A 419 -15.90 8.53 -23.18
CA ASP A 419 -16.44 9.66 -23.96
C ASP A 419 -15.95 11.04 -23.47
N GLY A 420 -15.58 11.16 -22.19
CA GLY A 420 -15.05 12.41 -21.62
C GLY A 420 -13.60 12.76 -21.97
N PHE A 421 -12.87 11.90 -22.69
CA PHE A 421 -11.41 12.05 -22.90
C PHE A 421 -11.01 12.44 -24.33
N ASP A 422 -11.95 12.93 -25.15
CA ASP A 422 -11.69 13.44 -26.50
C ASP A 422 -10.93 12.46 -27.40
N LEU A 423 -11.27 11.17 -27.31
CA LEU A 423 -10.70 10.15 -28.18
C LEU A 423 -11.06 10.43 -29.65
N PRO A 424 -10.17 10.08 -30.60
CA PRO A 424 -10.51 10.19 -32.01
C PRO A 424 -11.76 9.39 -32.38
N THR A 425 -12.57 9.91 -33.31
CA THR A 425 -13.80 9.23 -33.75
C THR A 425 -13.56 7.88 -34.42
N SER A 426 -12.34 7.62 -34.84
CA SER A 426 -11.91 6.35 -35.43
C SER A 426 -11.70 5.23 -34.42
N VAL A 427 -11.66 5.56 -33.11
CA VAL A 427 -11.44 4.59 -32.04
C VAL A 427 -12.68 4.49 -31.15
N PRO A 428 -13.05 3.28 -30.71
CA PRO A 428 -14.16 3.10 -29.80
C PRO A 428 -13.90 3.73 -28.45
N THR A 429 -14.90 4.39 -27.92
CA THR A 429 -14.89 5.00 -26.59
C THR A 429 -15.52 4.09 -25.53
N ARG A 430 -16.16 3.00 -25.94
CA ARG A 430 -16.88 2.08 -25.05
C ARG A 430 -16.29 0.68 -25.11
N PHE A 431 -15.95 0.14 -23.95
CA PHE A 431 -15.34 -1.19 -23.80
C PHE A 431 -16.25 -2.11 -23.00
N ASN A 432 -16.38 -3.35 -23.48
CA ASN A 432 -16.97 -4.42 -22.70
C ASN A 432 -15.95 -4.91 -21.67
N ILE A 433 -16.33 -4.84 -20.40
CA ILE A 433 -15.48 -5.22 -19.27
C ILE A 433 -15.98 -6.47 -18.53
N ASP A 434 -17.24 -6.86 -18.67
CA ASP A 434 -17.89 -8.06 -18.10
C ASP A 434 -17.13 -8.64 -16.88
N SER A 435 -16.86 -9.96 -16.91
CA SER A 435 -16.12 -10.66 -15.86
C SER A 435 -14.63 -10.27 -15.79
N SER A 436 -14.08 -9.60 -16.80
CA SER A 436 -12.67 -9.22 -16.81
C SER A 436 -12.28 -8.35 -15.61
N ARG A 437 -13.20 -7.51 -15.11
CA ARG A 437 -13.03 -6.60 -13.96
C ARG A 437 -12.71 -7.31 -12.63
N PHE A 438 -13.06 -8.58 -12.45
CA PHE A 438 -12.73 -9.36 -11.26
C PHE A 438 -11.90 -10.62 -11.57
N THR A 439 -11.99 -11.15 -12.78
CA THR A 439 -11.18 -12.31 -13.18
C THR A 439 -9.69 -11.99 -13.18
N CYS A 440 -9.32 -10.77 -13.59
CA CYS A 440 -7.93 -10.35 -13.61
C CYS A 440 -7.28 -10.29 -12.21
N THR A 441 -8.06 -10.17 -11.15
CA THR A 441 -7.56 -10.06 -9.76
C THR A 441 -7.43 -11.41 -9.05
N GLU A 442 -8.14 -12.44 -9.53
CA GLU A 442 -8.21 -13.75 -8.86
C GLU A 442 -6.86 -14.46 -8.78
N GLY A 443 -5.96 -14.18 -9.72
CA GLY A 443 -4.60 -14.73 -9.69
C GLY A 443 -3.76 -14.34 -8.48
N LEU A 444 -4.12 -13.28 -7.73
CA LEU A 444 -3.51 -12.97 -6.43
C LEU A 444 -3.74 -14.09 -5.40
N PHE A 445 -4.89 -14.76 -5.48
CA PHE A 445 -5.30 -15.83 -4.57
C PHE A 445 -5.06 -17.21 -5.18
N GLN A 446 -5.20 -17.31 -6.49
CA GLN A 446 -5.02 -18.53 -7.29
C GLN A 446 -4.05 -18.27 -8.46
N PRO A 447 -2.72 -18.22 -8.22
CA PRO A 447 -1.74 -17.85 -9.25
C PRO A 447 -1.76 -18.73 -10.51
N LYS A 448 -2.24 -19.96 -10.39
CA LYS A 448 -2.46 -20.86 -11.53
C LYS A 448 -3.39 -20.26 -12.60
N LYS A 449 -4.29 -19.34 -12.23
CA LYS A 449 -5.13 -18.61 -13.21
C LYS A 449 -4.32 -17.62 -14.06
N TRP A 450 -3.14 -17.25 -13.60
CA TRP A 450 -2.15 -16.49 -14.36
C TRP A 450 -1.08 -17.37 -15.03
N GLY A 451 -1.19 -18.70 -14.93
CA GLY A 451 -0.18 -19.63 -15.41
C GLY A 451 1.08 -19.69 -14.54
N LEU A 452 1.00 -19.21 -13.29
CA LEU A 452 2.14 -19.18 -12.37
C LEU A 452 2.09 -20.37 -11.38
N ASP A 453 3.22 -21.04 -11.22
CA ASP A 453 3.37 -22.13 -10.24
C ASP A 453 3.97 -21.57 -8.94
N THR A 454 3.14 -20.87 -8.19
CA THR A 454 3.49 -20.27 -6.89
C THR A 454 2.29 -20.30 -5.96
N LYS A 455 2.51 -19.89 -4.71
CA LYS A 455 1.47 -19.81 -3.68
C LYS A 455 0.65 -18.51 -3.80
N GLY A 456 -0.60 -18.54 -3.37
CA GLY A 456 -1.45 -17.36 -3.31
C GLY A 456 -1.03 -16.40 -2.21
N LEU A 457 -1.48 -15.15 -2.30
CA LEU A 457 -1.14 -14.07 -1.38
C LEU A 457 -1.32 -14.43 0.11
N PRO A 458 -2.43 -15.11 0.54
CA PRO A 458 -2.59 -15.49 1.94
C PRO A 458 -1.50 -16.45 2.44
N GLN A 459 -1.13 -17.45 1.64
CA GLN A 459 -0.09 -18.42 1.96
C GLN A 459 1.29 -17.77 2.04
N LEU A 460 1.59 -16.84 1.13
CA LEU A 460 2.85 -16.10 1.14
C LEU A 460 3.00 -15.23 2.39
N ILE A 461 1.92 -14.56 2.81
CA ILE A 461 1.90 -13.79 4.07
C ILE A 461 2.11 -14.72 5.26
N HIS A 462 1.42 -15.86 5.28
CA HIS A 462 1.58 -16.86 6.34
C HIS A 462 3.04 -17.31 6.44
N GLU A 463 3.68 -17.65 5.33
CA GLU A 463 5.08 -18.09 5.29
C GLU A 463 6.04 -17.00 5.75
N ALA A 464 5.84 -15.76 5.30
CA ALA A 464 6.65 -14.63 5.76
C ALA A 464 6.56 -14.46 7.29
N VAL A 465 5.37 -14.58 7.88
CA VAL A 465 5.19 -14.53 9.33
C VAL A 465 5.84 -15.73 10.01
N GLN A 466 5.78 -16.93 9.42
CA GLN A 466 6.43 -18.12 9.99
C GLN A 466 7.97 -18.06 10.01
N GLN A 467 8.58 -17.23 9.17
CA GLN A 467 10.02 -16.96 9.20
C GLN A 467 10.42 -15.96 10.32
N CYS A 468 9.45 -15.29 10.93
CA CYS A 468 9.71 -14.36 12.02
C CYS A 468 9.83 -15.08 13.39
N PRO A 469 10.43 -14.42 14.41
CA PRO A 469 10.48 -14.93 15.78
C PRO A 469 9.09 -15.29 16.30
N ILE A 470 8.99 -16.43 17.01
CA ILE A 470 7.72 -17.01 17.46
C ILE A 470 6.87 -16.03 18.29
N ASP A 471 7.53 -15.27 19.16
CA ASP A 471 6.87 -14.32 20.08
C ASP A 471 6.20 -13.16 19.32
N SER A 472 6.69 -12.83 18.12
CA SER A 472 6.14 -11.74 17.32
C SER A 472 5.02 -12.18 16.37
N ARG A 473 4.88 -13.48 16.08
CA ARG A 473 3.98 -13.99 15.04
C ARG A 473 2.52 -13.62 15.28
N ARG A 474 2.04 -13.72 16.53
CA ARG A 474 0.67 -13.36 16.90
C ARG A 474 0.40 -11.89 16.59
N LEU A 475 1.34 -11.01 16.93
CA LEU A 475 1.24 -9.57 16.68
C LEU A 475 1.28 -9.27 15.18
N LEU A 476 2.15 -9.95 14.42
CA LEU A 476 2.28 -9.77 12.98
C LEU A 476 1.00 -10.16 12.22
N TYR A 477 0.33 -11.25 12.59
CA TYR A 477 -0.97 -11.61 12.00
C TYR A 477 -2.06 -10.58 12.26
N ARG A 478 -2.02 -9.91 13.40
CA ARG A 478 -2.97 -8.84 13.75
C ARG A 478 -2.66 -7.51 13.09
N ASN A 479 -1.46 -7.36 12.54
CA ASN A 479 -0.93 -6.11 12.02
C ASN A 479 -0.45 -6.29 10.57
N ILE A 480 -1.37 -6.61 9.65
CA ILE A 480 -1.09 -6.71 8.21
C ILE A 480 -1.57 -5.42 7.55
N TYR A 481 -0.68 -4.68 6.91
CA TYR A 481 -0.94 -3.36 6.35
C TYR A 481 -0.80 -3.35 4.83
N LEU A 482 -1.89 -2.98 4.15
CA LEU A 482 -1.89 -2.87 2.69
C LEU A 482 -1.34 -1.52 2.23
N ALA A 483 -0.52 -1.55 1.19
CA ALA A 483 0.01 -0.38 0.49
C ALA A 483 0.15 -0.65 -1.01
N GLY A 484 0.51 0.37 -1.76
CA GLY A 484 0.70 0.31 -3.20
C GLY A 484 -0.57 0.53 -4.02
N GLY A 485 -0.38 0.84 -5.30
CA GLY A 485 -1.47 1.24 -6.19
C GLY A 485 -2.55 0.19 -6.40
N ALA A 486 -2.18 -1.09 -6.53
CA ALA A 486 -3.15 -2.16 -6.71
C ALA A 486 -3.85 -2.57 -5.40
N SER A 487 -3.36 -2.16 -4.24
CA SER A 487 -4.00 -2.44 -2.95
C SER A 487 -5.34 -1.71 -2.76
N ILE A 488 -5.61 -0.66 -3.57
CA ILE A 488 -6.85 0.12 -3.46
C ILE A 488 -8.08 -0.60 -3.98
N MET A 489 -7.92 -1.73 -4.67
CA MET A 489 -9.04 -2.51 -5.21
C MET A 489 -10.05 -2.86 -4.12
N PRO A 490 -11.36 -2.58 -4.35
CA PRO A 490 -12.42 -2.96 -3.43
C PRO A 490 -12.45 -4.48 -3.20
N GLY A 491 -12.76 -4.92 -1.98
CA GLY A 491 -12.88 -6.33 -1.61
C GLY A 491 -11.57 -7.06 -1.33
N LEU A 492 -10.40 -6.48 -1.69
CA LEU A 492 -9.10 -7.15 -1.52
C LEU A 492 -8.82 -7.49 -0.05
N ALA A 493 -8.98 -6.54 0.83
CA ALA A 493 -8.64 -6.73 2.24
C ALA A 493 -9.63 -7.68 2.93
N GLU A 494 -10.93 -7.62 2.55
CA GLU A 494 -11.97 -8.51 3.05
C GLU A 494 -11.67 -9.98 2.69
N LYS A 495 -11.42 -10.23 1.41
CA LYS A 495 -11.06 -11.58 0.94
C LYS A 495 -9.76 -12.06 1.57
N LEU A 496 -8.76 -11.19 1.69
CA LEU A 496 -7.47 -11.54 2.29
C LEU A 496 -7.63 -11.97 3.76
N GLU A 497 -8.41 -11.23 4.57
CA GLU A 497 -8.71 -11.64 5.94
C GLU A 497 -9.44 -12.99 6.00
N HIS A 498 -10.45 -13.16 5.15
CA HIS A 498 -11.21 -14.40 5.09
C HIS A 498 -10.33 -15.61 4.74
N GLU A 499 -9.45 -15.47 3.77
CA GLU A 499 -8.54 -16.54 3.36
C GLU A 499 -7.44 -16.81 4.42
N LEU A 500 -6.92 -15.76 5.05
CA LEU A 500 -5.96 -15.90 6.15
C LEU A 500 -6.58 -16.63 7.36
N ALA A 501 -7.85 -16.36 7.68
CA ALA A 501 -8.55 -17.03 8.77
C ALA A 501 -8.65 -18.56 8.60
N LYS A 502 -8.57 -19.06 7.36
CA LYS A 502 -8.56 -20.52 7.07
C LYS A 502 -7.20 -21.17 7.32
N ILE A 503 -6.12 -20.39 7.35
CA ILE A 503 -4.73 -20.88 7.41
C ILE A 503 -4.13 -20.70 8.80
N VAL A 504 -4.49 -19.58 9.45
CA VAL A 504 -3.98 -19.20 10.76
C VAL A 504 -4.69 -19.99 11.86
N PRO A 505 -3.99 -20.39 12.96
CA PRO A 505 -4.63 -21.07 14.07
C PRO A 505 -5.86 -20.31 14.61
N ASN A 506 -6.91 -21.03 15.01
CA ASN A 506 -8.20 -20.46 15.45
C ASN A 506 -8.07 -19.51 16.68
N THR A 507 -6.97 -19.55 17.39
CA THR A 507 -6.65 -18.66 18.52
C THR A 507 -6.10 -17.30 18.08
N ILE A 508 -5.80 -17.13 16.79
CA ILE A 508 -5.22 -15.92 16.22
C ILE A 508 -6.20 -15.34 15.19
N HIS A 509 -6.59 -14.09 15.37
CA HIS A 509 -7.38 -13.38 14.38
C HIS A 509 -6.43 -12.56 13.50
N ALA A 510 -6.28 -12.97 12.24
CA ALA A 510 -5.56 -12.17 11.26
C ALA A 510 -6.38 -10.91 10.91
N GLN A 511 -5.70 -9.77 10.79
CA GLN A 511 -6.34 -8.50 10.49
C GLN A 511 -5.58 -7.76 9.41
N VAL A 512 -6.32 -7.29 8.43
CA VAL A 512 -5.79 -6.52 7.31
C VAL A 512 -6.22 -5.06 7.46
N HIS A 513 -5.26 -4.19 7.65
CA HIS A 513 -5.46 -2.77 7.86
C HIS A 513 -5.35 -2.00 6.55
N ILE A 514 -6.27 -1.08 6.33
CA ILE A 514 -6.30 -0.24 5.14
C ILE A 514 -6.50 1.22 5.48
N SER A 515 -5.65 2.08 4.93
CA SER A 515 -5.82 3.53 4.93
C SER A 515 -6.50 3.98 3.63
N PRO A 516 -7.38 4.98 3.64
CA PRO A 516 -7.87 5.61 2.42
C PRO A 516 -6.77 6.22 1.55
N TRP A 517 -5.66 6.61 2.18
CA TRP A 517 -4.49 7.20 1.51
C TRP A 517 -3.33 6.21 1.31
N ARG A 518 -3.59 4.90 1.40
CA ARG A 518 -2.54 3.87 1.27
C ARG A 518 -1.80 3.89 -0.07
N TYR A 519 -2.39 4.52 -1.09
CA TYR A 519 -1.71 4.81 -2.35
C TYR A 519 -0.48 5.73 -2.16
N ASN A 520 -0.50 6.59 -1.15
CA ASN A 520 0.58 7.50 -0.77
C ASN A 520 1.23 7.13 0.58
N ALA A 521 1.09 5.89 1.04
CA ALA A 521 1.52 5.49 2.38
C ALA A 521 3.02 5.73 2.62
N ALA A 522 3.88 5.35 1.68
CA ALA A 522 5.31 5.59 1.80
C ALA A 522 5.64 7.08 1.84
N TYR A 523 4.99 7.90 1.02
CA TYR A 523 5.16 9.35 1.00
C TYR A 523 4.71 10.00 2.33
N LEU A 524 3.58 9.60 2.88
CA LEU A 524 3.08 10.09 4.17
C LEU A 524 3.99 9.67 5.33
N GLY A 525 4.44 8.41 5.34
CA GLY A 525 5.38 7.92 6.34
C GLY A 525 6.76 8.58 6.24
N ALA A 526 7.18 8.96 5.05
CA ALA A 526 8.40 9.74 4.84
C ALA A 526 8.34 11.10 5.54
N GLN A 527 7.18 11.75 5.53
CA GLN A 527 7.01 13.03 6.23
C GLN A 527 7.12 12.86 7.75
N ILE A 528 6.60 11.76 8.30
CA ILE A 528 6.71 11.46 9.73
C ILE A 528 8.18 11.27 10.11
N LEU A 529 8.94 10.47 9.35
CA LEU A 529 10.36 10.26 9.61
C LEU A 529 11.15 11.57 9.49
N THR A 530 10.89 12.34 8.45
CA THR A 530 11.64 13.58 8.18
C THR A 530 11.28 14.73 9.11
N SER A 531 10.14 14.65 9.81
CA SER A 531 9.77 15.60 10.86
C SER A 531 10.45 15.32 12.20
N ALA A 532 11.12 14.18 12.37
CA ALA A 532 11.83 13.85 13.60
C ALA A 532 13.04 14.76 13.81
N ALA A 533 13.28 15.17 15.06
CA ALA A 533 14.42 16.05 15.41
C ALA A 533 15.79 15.45 15.06
N THR A 534 15.88 14.12 15.00
CA THR A 534 17.12 13.38 14.66
C THR A 534 17.33 13.20 13.16
N PHE A 535 16.35 13.55 12.33
CA PHE A 535 16.47 13.36 10.88
C PHE A 535 17.69 14.05 10.24
N PRO A 536 18.07 15.29 10.63
CA PRO A 536 19.24 15.96 10.06
C PRO A 536 20.53 15.15 10.17
N ASP A 537 20.69 14.37 11.25
CA ASP A 537 21.89 13.56 11.53
C ASP A 537 22.01 12.35 10.56
N SER A 538 20.90 11.90 10.00
CA SER A 538 20.85 10.80 9.03
C SER A 538 21.21 11.24 7.60
N CYS A 539 21.34 12.54 7.35
CA CYS A 539 21.58 13.07 6.01
C CYS A 539 23.06 13.03 5.62
N VAL A 540 23.33 12.53 4.42
CA VAL A 540 24.62 12.66 3.76
C VAL A 540 24.73 14.08 3.20
N THR A 541 25.82 14.79 3.54
CA THR A 541 26.12 16.12 3.01
C THR A 541 27.09 16.02 1.82
N PRO A 542 27.21 17.04 0.95
CA PRO A 542 28.17 17.02 -0.16
C PRO A 542 29.59 16.67 0.27
N GLY A 543 30.08 17.22 1.41
CA GLY A 543 31.39 16.94 1.93
C GLY A 543 31.62 15.52 2.46
N LYS A 544 30.55 14.80 2.79
CA LYS A 544 30.57 13.41 3.28
C LYS A 544 30.25 12.37 2.20
N LEU A 545 29.82 12.79 1.01
CA LEU A 545 29.37 11.89 -0.05
C LEU A 545 30.45 10.90 -0.46
N GLY A 546 31.69 11.33 -0.67
CA GLY A 546 32.80 10.45 -1.07
C GLY A 546 33.05 9.32 -0.06
N VAL A 547 33.08 9.66 1.24
CA VAL A 547 33.25 8.67 2.32
C VAL A 547 32.07 7.71 2.38
N PHE A 548 30.85 8.23 2.22
CA PHE A 548 29.65 7.42 2.20
C PHE A 548 29.66 6.41 1.04
N LEU A 549 30.01 6.84 -0.17
CA LEU A 549 30.08 5.96 -1.35
C LEU A 549 31.17 4.88 -1.20
N THR A 550 32.31 5.22 -0.58
CA THR A 550 33.37 4.23 -0.28
C THR A 550 32.85 3.16 0.68
N ASN A 551 32.18 3.56 1.76
CA ASN A 551 31.62 2.63 2.73
C ASN A 551 30.49 1.78 2.13
N LEU A 552 29.66 2.37 1.28
CA LEU A 552 28.58 1.67 0.58
C LEU A 552 29.12 0.55 -0.33
N ASN A 553 30.19 0.82 -1.07
CA ASN A 553 30.85 -0.17 -1.93
C ASN A 553 31.56 -1.28 -1.15
N SER A 554 32.13 -0.95 0.02
CA SER A 554 32.80 -1.94 0.89
C SER A 554 31.83 -2.85 1.65
N ALA A 555 30.60 -2.41 1.88
CA ALA A 555 29.54 -3.22 2.51
C ALA A 555 28.85 -4.22 1.52
N SER A 556 29.20 -4.14 0.24
CA SER A 556 28.58 -4.97 -0.83
C SER A 556 29.40 -6.24 -1.15
N PHE A 557 30.42 -6.55 -0.35
CA PHE A 557 31.25 -7.75 -0.48
C PHE A 557 31.06 -8.71 0.72
#